data_89ea7918ccabb1ad9bd74d2d3dafe621
#
_entry.id   89ea7918ccabb1ad9bd74d2d3dafe621
#
_cell.length_a   1.000
_cell.length_b   1.000
_cell.length_c   1.000
_cell.angle_alpha   90.00
_cell.angle_beta   90.00
_cell.angle_gamma   90.00
#
_symmetry.space_group_name_H-M   'P 1'
#
loop_
_entity.id
_entity.type
_entity.pdbx_description
1 polymer ?
#
loop_
_entity_poly.entity_id
_entity_poly.type
_entity_poly.pdbx_seq_one_letter_code
_entity_poly.pdbx_strand_id
1 'polypeptide(L)'
;MKVLLIRPQPHRETIGLQHVMICEPLELEYLSSNVPDEIRNSVDIKIIDLIVEKKKYEDVLRDEQPDFILFTGYITHVGIIRDMCETAKKLIPHVKTGAGGVHAEVVSTDFKSEFIDFVYDRNGIEGFNLTLKMLLGNSDISEIQAALSSAPDKSTSFSFRHPDRSAVSKYREKYYYMFHSPCALIKTSFGCPYNCSFCFCREITEGRYFARDMEDVINELKSIPEEEIYIVDDDFLFSRERLRKFIDLISEENIKKKFLVYGRADFIAENADIIAQLKAVGLQAVIVGIESVRTLDLKLYNKRTTREINEKCIKILKALDIELYATLIIPLDFTVNDFRELTAWLRNLNVRFVNLQPLTPLPGTEIFDSYVSRLLVKREDYEVWDMAHVVLKPEFMSIRRFYRELLRAYYKVIMRPKHIFALIKKYGICANIKMLAGSSLVSMQYMRKIVRGH
;
A
#
# COMPACT_ATOMS: atom_id res chain seq x y z
N MET A 1 7.10 28.58 -11.42
CA MET A 1 7.21 27.99 -10.07
C MET A 1 7.65 26.55 -10.21
N LYS A 2 8.72 26.15 -9.53
CA LYS A 2 9.23 24.77 -9.56
C LYS A 2 8.68 23.96 -8.38
N VAL A 3 8.10 22.79 -8.67
CA VAL A 3 7.42 21.94 -7.69
C VAL A 3 8.06 20.54 -7.68
N LEU A 4 8.44 20.07 -6.51
CA LEU A 4 8.85 18.68 -6.32
C LEU A 4 7.76 17.89 -5.62
N LEU A 5 7.36 16.78 -6.22
CA LEU A 5 6.51 15.77 -5.59
C LEU A 5 7.40 14.61 -5.15
N ILE A 6 7.48 14.35 -3.86
CA ILE A 6 8.47 13.43 -3.30
C ILE A 6 7.83 12.27 -2.56
N ARG A 7 8.24 11.04 -2.92
CA ARG A 7 8.04 9.86 -2.10
C ARG A 7 9.33 9.58 -1.32
N PRO A 8 9.33 9.71 0.02
CA PRO A 8 10.51 9.46 0.85
C PRO A 8 10.88 7.98 0.91
N GLN A 9 12.12 7.70 1.26
CA GLN A 9 12.52 6.35 1.66
C GLN A 9 11.94 6.02 3.05
N PRO A 10 11.54 4.77 3.32
CA PRO A 10 11.18 4.35 4.66
C PRO A 10 12.35 4.53 5.65
N HIS A 11 12.02 4.77 6.92
CA HIS A 11 13.03 4.85 7.97
C HIS A 11 13.78 3.50 8.11
N ARG A 12 15.07 3.56 8.45
CA ARG A 12 15.93 2.36 8.57
C ARG A 12 15.46 1.34 9.62
N GLU A 13 14.72 1.78 10.64
CA GLU A 13 14.14 0.90 11.67
C GLU A 13 12.86 0.22 11.19
N THR A 14 12.19 0.78 10.17
CA THR A 14 10.99 0.20 9.57
C THR A 14 11.32 -1.16 8.94
N ILE A 15 10.57 -2.18 9.28
CA ILE A 15 10.65 -3.48 8.61
C ILE A 15 9.88 -3.37 7.31
N GLY A 16 10.61 -3.09 6.23
CA GLY A 16 10.00 -2.64 5.00
C GLY A 16 9.87 -3.71 3.93
N LEU A 17 8.74 -3.72 3.25
CA LEU A 17 8.50 -4.56 2.08
C LEU A 17 9.25 -4.11 0.83
N GLN A 18 9.90 -2.93 0.82
CA GLN A 18 10.69 -2.40 -0.31
C GLN A 18 11.80 -3.35 -0.78
N HIS A 19 12.17 -4.34 0.03
CA HIS A 19 13.13 -5.37 -0.38
C HIS A 19 12.52 -6.46 -1.28
N VAL A 20 11.20 -6.56 -1.33
CA VAL A 20 10.46 -7.57 -2.11
C VAL A 20 9.43 -6.97 -3.05
N MET A 21 9.12 -5.69 -2.92
CA MET A 21 8.27 -4.95 -3.84
C MET A 21 8.57 -3.44 -3.79
N ILE A 22 8.51 -2.79 -4.92
CA ILE A 22 8.57 -1.33 -5.06
C ILE A 22 7.51 -0.96 -6.10
N CYS A 23 6.41 -0.37 -5.65
CA CYS A 23 5.33 0.09 -6.52
C CYS A 23 5.61 1.52 -7.01
N GLU A 24 5.04 1.92 -8.15
CA GLU A 24 5.11 3.32 -8.61
C GLU A 24 4.33 4.26 -7.66
N PRO A 25 4.69 5.54 -7.56
CA PRO A 25 3.99 6.52 -6.72
C PRO A 25 2.77 7.09 -7.46
N LEU A 26 1.76 6.25 -7.70
CA LEU A 26 0.61 6.55 -8.54
C LEU A 26 -0.14 7.83 -8.12
N GLU A 27 -0.22 8.09 -6.81
CA GLU A 27 -0.84 9.29 -6.26
C GLU A 27 -0.12 10.57 -6.71
N LEU A 28 1.22 10.56 -6.83
CA LEU A 28 1.99 11.72 -7.30
C LEU A 28 1.83 11.93 -8.80
N GLU A 29 1.66 10.84 -9.55
CA GLU A 29 1.40 10.90 -10.98
C GLU A 29 0.02 11.49 -11.28
N TYR A 30 -0.99 11.18 -10.43
CA TYR A 30 -2.30 11.83 -10.49
C TYR A 30 -2.22 13.32 -10.16
N LEU A 31 -1.43 13.74 -9.18
CA LEU A 31 -1.23 15.16 -8.88
C LEU A 31 -0.60 15.88 -10.08
N SER A 32 0.43 15.29 -10.70
CA SER A 32 1.09 15.86 -11.87
C SER A 32 0.14 16.05 -13.06
N SER A 33 -0.65 15.02 -13.38
CA SER A 33 -1.56 15.03 -14.54
C SER A 33 -2.75 15.98 -14.37
N ASN A 34 -3.21 16.19 -13.14
CA ASN A 34 -4.45 16.93 -12.84
C ASN A 34 -4.24 18.40 -12.51
N VAL A 35 -3.06 18.96 -12.78
CA VAL A 35 -2.86 20.41 -12.72
C VAL A 35 -3.74 21.09 -13.76
N PRO A 36 -4.52 22.13 -13.37
CA PRO A 36 -5.41 22.86 -14.28
C PRO A 36 -4.67 23.48 -15.46
N ASP A 37 -5.28 23.49 -16.64
CA ASP A 37 -4.63 23.97 -17.87
C ASP A 37 -4.22 25.45 -17.78
N GLU A 38 -5.00 26.26 -17.07
CA GLU A 38 -4.74 27.69 -16.89
C GLU A 38 -3.43 27.99 -16.16
N ILE A 39 -2.92 27.08 -15.31
CA ILE A 39 -1.66 27.27 -14.57
C ILE A 39 -0.57 26.27 -14.99
N ARG A 40 -0.87 25.28 -15.83
CA ARG A 40 0.06 24.22 -16.20
C ARG A 40 1.39 24.72 -16.73
N ASN A 41 1.36 25.74 -17.58
CA ASN A 41 2.57 26.35 -18.16
C ASN A 41 3.35 27.23 -17.17
N SER A 42 2.76 27.53 -16.01
CA SER A 42 3.38 28.35 -14.95
C SER A 42 4.08 27.52 -13.89
N VAL A 43 3.94 26.18 -13.95
CA VAL A 43 4.52 25.23 -12.99
C VAL A 43 5.40 24.20 -13.69
N ASP A 44 6.59 23.97 -13.15
CA ASP A 44 7.51 22.88 -13.56
C ASP A 44 7.47 21.81 -12.47
N ILE A 45 6.78 20.68 -12.73
CA ILE A 45 6.58 19.60 -11.75
C ILE A 45 7.53 18.46 -12.03
N LYS A 46 8.24 18.01 -11.00
CA LYS A 46 9.07 16.81 -11.03
C LYS A 46 8.70 15.85 -9.93
N ILE A 47 8.58 14.57 -10.27
CA ILE A 47 8.42 13.50 -9.29
C ILE A 47 9.79 12.91 -8.94
N ILE A 48 10.10 12.88 -7.64
CA ILE A 48 11.30 12.27 -7.10
C ILE A 48 10.91 11.12 -6.18
N ASP A 49 11.19 9.92 -6.64
CA ASP A 49 10.96 8.71 -5.85
C ASP A 49 12.27 8.27 -5.17
N LEU A 50 12.46 8.67 -3.92
CA LEU A 50 13.69 8.40 -3.19
C LEU A 50 13.91 6.92 -2.85
N ILE A 51 12.90 6.06 -3.01
CA ILE A 51 13.09 4.60 -2.86
C ILE A 51 14.00 4.06 -3.97
N VAL A 52 13.94 4.65 -5.15
CA VAL A 52 14.68 4.21 -6.35
C VAL A 52 15.65 5.26 -6.91
N GLU A 53 15.59 6.50 -6.44
CA GLU A 53 16.52 7.56 -6.80
C GLU A 53 17.90 7.28 -6.19
N LYS A 54 18.95 7.59 -6.93
CA LYS A 54 20.34 7.40 -6.48
C LYS A 54 20.93 8.64 -5.81
N LYS A 55 20.42 9.83 -6.16
CA LYS A 55 20.84 11.09 -5.57
C LYS A 55 20.34 11.20 -4.13
N LYS A 56 21.16 11.76 -3.26
CA LYS A 56 20.71 12.13 -1.91
C LYS A 56 19.71 13.28 -1.98
N TYR A 57 18.83 13.35 -1.01
CA TYR A 57 17.80 14.38 -0.97
C TYR A 57 18.37 15.80 -1.00
N GLU A 58 19.43 16.05 -0.24
CA GLU A 58 20.08 17.37 -0.19
C GLU A 58 20.69 17.77 -1.54
N ASP A 59 21.20 16.80 -2.31
CA ASP A 59 21.73 17.06 -3.66
C ASP A 59 20.60 17.35 -4.64
N VAL A 60 19.46 16.67 -4.51
CA VAL A 60 18.24 16.99 -5.28
C VAL A 60 17.79 18.43 -5.00
N LEU A 61 17.77 18.86 -3.73
CA LEU A 61 17.39 20.22 -3.35
C LEU A 61 18.34 21.28 -3.96
N ARG A 62 19.64 21.04 -3.91
CA ARG A 62 20.65 21.97 -4.47
C ARG A 62 20.53 22.10 -5.99
N ASP A 63 20.27 20.99 -6.68
CA ASP A 63 20.16 20.97 -8.13
C ASP A 63 18.84 21.58 -8.62
N GLU A 64 17.74 21.28 -7.93
CA GLU A 64 16.42 21.66 -8.38
C GLU A 64 15.97 23.03 -7.88
N GLN A 65 16.40 23.47 -6.69
CA GLN A 65 15.99 24.76 -6.10
C GLN A 65 14.46 24.98 -6.16
N PRO A 66 13.64 24.08 -5.55
CA PRO A 66 12.20 24.17 -5.66
C PRO A 66 11.60 25.35 -4.90
N ASP A 67 10.48 25.86 -5.41
CA ASP A 67 9.63 26.83 -4.72
C ASP A 67 8.65 26.13 -3.77
N PHE A 68 8.20 24.92 -4.16
CA PHE A 68 7.27 24.12 -3.36
C PHE A 68 7.65 22.62 -3.41
N ILE A 69 7.55 21.95 -2.25
CA ILE A 69 7.77 20.52 -2.12
C ILE A 69 6.56 19.88 -1.46
N LEU A 70 5.99 18.87 -2.09
CA LEU A 70 4.93 18.04 -1.50
C LEU A 70 5.40 16.60 -1.29
N PHE A 71 5.25 16.12 -0.07
CA PHE A 71 5.56 14.73 0.31
C PHE A 71 4.31 13.88 0.41
N THR A 72 4.41 12.62 -0.04
CA THR A 72 3.40 11.58 0.21
C THR A 72 3.95 10.55 1.19
N GLY A 73 3.09 10.01 2.05
CA GLY A 73 3.53 8.97 2.99
C GLY A 73 2.44 8.27 3.78
N TYR A 74 2.86 7.16 4.36
CA TYR A 74 2.11 6.42 5.39
C TYR A 74 2.54 6.90 6.77
N ILE A 75 1.94 6.33 7.84
CA ILE A 75 2.32 6.64 9.23
C ILE A 75 3.83 6.53 9.47
N THR A 76 4.48 5.52 8.91
CA THR A 76 5.93 5.28 9.05
C THR A 76 6.81 6.36 8.43
N HIS A 77 6.24 7.28 7.68
CA HIS A 77 6.97 8.38 7.02
C HIS A 77 6.83 9.72 7.74
N VAL A 78 5.97 9.84 8.75
CA VAL A 78 5.70 11.14 9.43
C VAL A 78 6.98 11.79 9.95
N GLY A 79 7.81 11.06 10.70
CA GLY A 79 9.08 11.58 11.23
C GLY A 79 10.03 12.01 10.12
N ILE A 80 10.22 11.16 9.11
CA ILE A 80 11.09 11.43 7.96
C ILE A 80 10.61 12.67 7.18
N ILE A 81 9.31 12.80 6.93
CA ILE A 81 8.75 13.96 6.23
C ILE A 81 9.03 15.24 7.01
N ARG A 82 8.87 15.24 8.33
CA ARG A 82 9.23 16.39 9.17
C ARG A 82 10.70 16.77 9.05
N ASP A 83 11.62 15.78 9.17
CA ASP A 83 13.06 16.00 9.04
C ASP A 83 13.45 16.50 7.64
N MET A 84 12.80 15.99 6.60
CA MET A 84 13.02 16.42 5.22
C MET A 84 12.52 17.85 4.97
N CYS A 85 11.37 18.24 5.53
CA CYS A 85 10.86 19.60 5.47
C CYS A 85 11.78 20.57 6.22
N GLU A 86 12.26 20.21 7.41
CA GLU A 86 13.24 21.00 8.15
C GLU A 86 14.53 21.20 7.34
N THR A 87 15.04 20.12 6.74
CA THR A 87 16.25 20.16 5.88
C THR A 87 16.02 21.06 4.66
N ALA A 88 14.86 20.98 4.02
CA ALA A 88 14.52 21.82 2.89
C ALA A 88 14.53 23.32 3.27
N LYS A 89 13.86 23.68 4.37
CA LYS A 89 13.81 25.07 4.84
C LYS A 89 15.18 25.61 5.28
N LYS A 90 16.06 24.76 5.81
CA LYS A 90 17.45 25.15 6.13
C LYS A 90 18.29 25.43 4.88
N LEU A 91 18.10 24.65 3.81
CA LEU A 91 18.86 24.80 2.57
C LEU A 91 18.26 25.85 1.63
N ILE A 92 16.96 25.99 1.65
CA ILE A 92 16.18 26.89 0.77
C ILE A 92 15.15 27.60 1.65
N PRO A 93 15.51 28.74 2.32
CA PRO A 93 14.64 29.35 3.33
C PRO A 93 13.26 29.83 2.83
N HIS A 94 13.10 30.09 1.54
CA HIS A 94 11.82 30.51 0.95
C HIS A 94 10.91 29.33 0.52
N VAL A 95 11.43 28.08 0.52
CA VAL A 95 10.66 26.93 0.04
C VAL A 95 9.40 26.71 0.88
N LYS A 96 8.30 26.43 0.20
CA LYS A 96 7.07 25.96 0.83
C LYS A 96 7.06 24.45 0.87
N THR A 97 6.44 23.88 1.91
CA THR A 97 6.41 22.43 2.13
C THR A 97 5.00 21.96 2.43
N GLY A 98 4.66 20.79 1.94
CA GLY A 98 3.38 20.15 2.19
C GLY A 98 3.51 18.65 2.44
N ALA A 99 2.53 18.08 3.11
CA ALA A 99 2.42 16.65 3.36
C ALA A 99 1.00 16.16 3.04
N GLY A 100 0.92 14.98 2.41
CA GLY A 100 -0.34 14.31 2.09
C GLY A 100 -0.17 12.80 2.10
N GLY A 101 -1.15 12.09 1.55
CA GLY A 101 -1.16 10.64 1.45
C GLY A 101 -1.99 9.98 2.56
N VAL A 102 -2.03 8.65 2.55
CA VAL A 102 -2.95 7.83 3.34
C VAL A 102 -3.04 8.23 4.81
N HIS A 103 -1.90 8.47 5.47
CA HIS A 103 -1.93 8.79 6.90
C HIS A 103 -2.43 10.22 7.18
N ALA A 104 -2.15 11.16 6.29
CA ALA A 104 -2.67 12.52 6.44
C ALA A 104 -4.21 12.56 6.33
N GLU A 105 -4.80 11.68 5.51
CA GLU A 105 -6.25 11.55 5.37
C GLU A 105 -6.93 10.91 6.59
N VAL A 106 -6.19 10.15 7.39
CA VAL A 106 -6.71 9.47 8.58
C VAL A 106 -6.40 10.27 9.85
N VAL A 107 -5.16 10.76 10.00
CA VAL A 107 -4.69 11.51 11.19
C VAL A 107 -3.80 12.67 10.77
N SER A 108 -4.39 13.72 10.18
CA SER A 108 -3.67 14.92 9.71
C SER A 108 -2.86 15.63 10.80
N THR A 109 -3.33 15.53 12.05
CA THR A 109 -2.66 16.17 13.19
C THR A 109 -1.25 15.68 13.43
N ASP A 110 -0.91 14.47 12.99
CA ASP A 110 0.44 13.91 13.12
C ASP A 110 1.46 14.63 12.21
N PHE A 111 1.02 15.37 11.20
CA PHE A 111 1.88 16.19 10.34
C PHE A 111 2.03 17.64 10.82
N LYS A 112 1.42 18.05 11.94
CA LYS A 112 1.61 19.40 12.50
C LYS A 112 3.06 19.60 12.89
N SER A 113 3.71 20.58 12.24
CA SER A 113 5.12 20.96 12.45
C SER A 113 5.32 22.39 11.92
N GLU A 114 6.21 23.15 12.54
CA GLU A 114 6.62 24.46 12.02
C GLU A 114 7.33 24.40 10.66
N PHE A 115 7.80 23.20 10.28
CA PHE A 115 8.45 22.97 9.00
C PHE A 115 7.51 22.51 7.89
N ILE A 116 6.23 22.24 8.19
CA ILE A 116 5.21 21.80 7.21
C ILE A 116 4.16 22.89 7.09
N ASP A 117 4.14 23.59 5.93
CA ASP A 117 3.22 24.70 5.70
C ASP A 117 1.80 24.23 5.41
N PHE A 118 1.62 23.08 4.70
CA PHE A 118 0.32 22.59 4.25
C PHE A 118 0.16 21.12 4.54
N VAL A 119 -1.03 20.69 5.00
CA VAL A 119 -1.41 19.28 5.18
C VAL A 119 -2.67 19.02 4.39
N TYR A 120 -2.64 18.00 3.55
CA TYR A 120 -3.77 17.59 2.71
C TYR A 120 -4.44 16.36 3.32
N ASP A 121 -5.51 16.60 4.05
CA ASP A 121 -6.28 15.57 4.77
C ASP A 121 -7.56 15.13 4.05
N ARG A 122 -7.87 15.78 2.93
CA ARG A 122 -9.02 15.48 2.05
C ARG A 122 -8.81 16.07 0.67
N ASN A 123 -9.43 15.48 -0.35
CA ASN A 123 -9.43 16.02 -1.72
C ASN A 123 -8.03 16.47 -2.19
N GLY A 124 -7.02 15.56 -2.06
CA GLY A 124 -5.61 15.92 -2.26
C GLY A 124 -5.31 16.60 -3.60
N ILE A 125 -5.99 16.23 -4.70
CA ILE A 125 -5.80 16.85 -6.02
C ILE A 125 -6.33 18.27 -6.02
N GLU A 126 -7.55 18.50 -5.54
CA GLU A 126 -8.17 19.81 -5.47
C GLU A 126 -7.39 20.73 -4.52
N GLY A 127 -7.00 20.22 -3.35
CA GLY A 127 -6.20 20.96 -2.37
C GLY A 127 -4.84 21.36 -2.92
N PHE A 128 -4.15 20.45 -3.60
CA PHE A 128 -2.87 20.74 -4.27
C PHE A 128 -3.04 21.84 -5.34
N ASN A 129 -4.05 21.71 -6.20
CA ASN A 129 -4.33 22.69 -7.25
C ASN A 129 -4.66 24.06 -6.69
N LEU A 130 -5.44 24.12 -5.60
CA LEU A 130 -5.74 25.36 -4.88
C LEU A 130 -4.45 26.01 -4.36
N THR A 131 -3.61 25.22 -3.70
CA THR A 131 -2.29 25.69 -3.21
C THR A 131 -1.43 26.28 -4.34
N LEU A 132 -1.33 25.57 -5.47
CA LEU A 132 -0.57 26.05 -6.64
C LEU A 132 -1.09 27.40 -7.15
N LYS A 133 -2.41 27.55 -7.32
CA LYS A 133 -3.04 28.79 -7.78
C LYS A 133 -2.76 29.97 -6.84
N MET A 134 -2.90 29.73 -5.54
CA MET A 134 -2.70 30.77 -4.53
C MET A 134 -1.22 31.16 -4.40
N LEU A 135 -0.28 30.19 -4.46
CA LEU A 135 1.16 30.50 -4.47
C LEU A 135 1.57 31.29 -5.71
N LEU A 136 1.03 30.97 -6.89
CA LEU A 136 1.25 31.77 -8.12
C LEU A 136 0.67 33.17 -8.01
N GLY A 137 -0.42 33.34 -7.24
CA GLY A 137 -1.04 34.62 -6.93
C GLY A 137 -0.35 35.40 -5.78
N ASN A 138 0.75 34.89 -5.22
CA ASN A 138 1.46 35.43 -4.06
C ASN A 138 0.61 35.54 -2.77
N SER A 139 -0.35 34.64 -2.59
CA SER A 139 -1.11 34.53 -1.34
C SER A 139 -0.24 34.10 -0.16
N ASP A 140 -0.55 34.60 1.02
CA ASP A 140 0.13 34.20 2.26
C ASP A 140 -0.22 32.75 2.68
N ILE A 141 0.69 32.11 3.43
CA ILE A 141 0.48 30.74 3.94
C ILE A 141 -0.82 30.63 4.73
N SER A 142 -1.13 31.61 5.57
CA SER A 142 -2.34 31.63 6.40
C SER A 142 -3.62 31.68 5.56
N GLU A 143 -3.62 32.39 4.44
CA GLU A 143 -4.74 32.44 3.49
C GLU A 143 -4.95 31.09 2.82
N ILE A 144 -3.86 30.43 2.39
CA ILE A 144 -3.91 29.10 1.78
C ILE A 144 -4.42 28.05 2.80
N GLN A 145 -3.91 28.08 4.02
CA GLN A 145 -4.37 27.18 5.10
C GLN A 145 -5.86 27.38 5.42
N ALA A 146 -6.33 28.63 5.46
CA ALA A 146 -7.75 28.95 5.67
C ALA A 146 -8.61 28.41 4.52
N ALA A 147 -8.17 28.57 3.27
CA ALA A 147 -8.87 28.07 2.09
C ALA A 147 -8.94 26.53 2.08
N LEU A 148 -7.84 25.83 2.42
CA LEU A 148 -7.81 24.38 2.55
C LEU A 148 -8.76 23.89 3.65
N SER A 149 -8.79 24.58 4.79
CA SER A 149 -9.66 24.22 5.93
C SER A 149 -11.14 24.43 5.63
N SER A 150 -11.48 25.37 4.74
CA SER A 150 -12.86 25.64 4.30
C SER A 150 -13.29 24.80 3.09
N ALA A 151 -12.41 23.95 2.55
CA ALA A 151 -12.75 23.07 1.44
C ALA A 151 -13.90 22.12 1.79
N PRO A 152 -14.76 21.78 0.83
CA PRO A 152 -15.88 20.87 1.06
C PRO A 152 -15.37 19.49 1.50
N ASP A 153 -16.25 18.73 2.15
CA ASP A 153 -15.97 17.34 2.53
C ASP A 153 -15.56 16.50 1.32
N LYS A 154 -14.95 15.34 1.63
CA LYS A 154 -14.34 14.45 0.63
C LYS A 154 -15.21 14.29 -0.61
N SER A 155 -14.64 14.62 -1.78
CA SER A 155 -15.28 14.47 -3.07
C SER A 155 -15.66 13.01 -3.32
N THR A 156 -16.86 12.82 -3.90
CA THR A 156 -17.37 11.51 -4.30
C THR A 156 -17.16 11.25 -5.80
N SER A 157 -16.50 12.18 -6.50
CA SER A 157 -16.29 12.11 -7.95
C SER A 157 -14.94 11.48 -8.26
N PHE A 158 -14.91 10.63 -9.28
CA PHE A 158 -13.70 10.03 -9.84
C PHE A 158 -13.40 10.62 -11.25
N SER A 159 -13.58 11.91 -11.40
CA SER A 159 -13.37 12.60 -12.69
C SER A 159 -11.96 13.20 -12.76
N PHE A 160 -10.94 12.33 -12.75
CA PHE A 160 -9.55 12.75 -12.86
C PHE A 160 -8.95 12.34 -14.21
N ARG A 161 -8.00 13.12 -14.71
CA ARG A 161 -7.13 12.71 -15.84
C ARG A 161 -6.32 11.49 -15.43
N HIS A 162 -6.01 10.63 -16.41
CA HIS A 162 -5.10 9.49 -16.17
C HIS A 162 -3.76 9.97 -15.61
N PRO A 163 -3.07 9.14 -14.81
CA PRO A 163 -1.80 9.53 -14.18
C PRO A 163 -0.73 9.83 -15.21
N ASP A 164 0.11 10.82 -14.92
CA ASP A 164 1.26 11.18 -15.76
C ASP A 164 2.43 10.22 -15.51
N ARG A 165 2.40 9.07 -16.13
CA ARG A 165 3.47 8.07 -16.01
C ARG A 165 4.79 8.49 -16.67
N SER A 166 4.77 9.53 -17.50
CA SER A 166 6.00 10.07 -18.11
C SER A 166 6.90 10.74 -17.06
N ALA A 167 6.31 11.32 -16.02
CA ALA A 167 7.02 11.96 -14.92
C ALA A 167 7.92 11.00 -14.12
N VAL A 168 7.63 9.69 -14.16
CA VAL A 168 8.43 8.64 -13.51
C VAL A 168 9.13 7.70 -14.51
N SER A 169 9.20 8.05 -15.79
CA SER A 169 9.73 7.21 -16.86
C SER A 169 11.11 6.62 -16.55
N LYS A 170 12.01 7.40 -15.94
CA LYS A 170 13.36 6.96 -15.52
C LYS A 170 13.37 5.87 -14.43
N TYR A 171 12.25 5.63 -13.77
CA TYR A 171 12.12 4.67 -12.67
C TYR A 171 11.32 3.43 -13.04
N ARG A 172 10.50 3.45 -14.10
CA ARG A 172 9.48 2.42 -14.41
C ARG A 172 10.02 0.99 -14.41
N GLU A 173 11.20 0.76 -14.97
CA GLU A 173 11.88 -0.55 -14.98
C GLU A 173 12.25 -1.08 -13.58
N LYS A 174 12.20 -0.23 -12.54
CA LYS A 174 12.53 -0.58 -11.16
C LYS A 174 11.31 -0.93 -10.34
N TYR A 175 10.09 -0.66 -10.85
CA TYR A 175 8.85 -0.97 -10.14
C TYR A 175 8.47 -2.43 -10.33
N TYR A 176 8.16 -3.08 -9.24
CA TYR A 176 7.79 -4.50 -9.24
C TYR A 176 7.00 -4.86 -7.99
N TYR A 177 6.18 -5.89 -8.08
CA TYR A 177 5.53 -6.54 -6.96
C TYR A 177 5.93 -8.01 -6.93
N MET A 178 6.80 -8.40 -6.00
CA MET A 178 7.35 -9.75 -5.91
C MET A 178 7.90 -10.23 -7.27
N PHE A 179 7.26 -11.19 -7.91
CA PHE A 179 7.65 -11.75 -9.21
C PHE A 179 7.07 -11.00 -10.42
N HIS A 180 6.15 -10.05 -10.19
CA HIS A 180 5.57 -9.22 -11.24
C HIS A 180 6.49 -8.03 -11.52
N SER A 181 7.21 -8.04 -12.66
CA SER A 181 8.25 -7.04 -12.95
C SER A 181 8.53 -6.92 -14.46
N PRO A 182 8.58 -5.69 -15.05
CA PRO A 182 8.12 -4.44 -14.44
C PRO A 182 6.62 -4.45 -14.22
N CYS A 183 6.13 -3.75 -13.19
CA CYS A 183 4.73 -3.75 -12.80
C CYS A 183 4.20 -2.32 -12.68
N ALA A 184 3.14 -2.01 -13.44
CA ALA A 184 2.43 -0.75 -13.34
C ALA A 184 1.23 -0.87 -12.41
N LEU A 185 0.82 0.26 -11.82
CA LEU A 185 -0.37 0.36 -10.99
C LEU A 185 -1.54 0.95 -11.76
N ILE A 186 -2.76 0.55 -11.41
CA ILE A 186 -4.00 1.22 -11.80
C ILE A 186 -4.98 1.22 -10.64
N LYS A 187 -5.67 2.33 -10.41
CA LYS A 187 -6.77 2.44 -9.46
C LYS A 187 -8.08 2.52 -10.21
N THR A 188 -8.97 1.55 -9.99
CA THR A 188 -10.27 1.48 -10.68
C THR A 188 -11.44 1.83 -9.78
N SER A 189 -11.22 1.78 -8.45
CA SER A 189 -12.21 2.17 -7.45
C SER A 189 -11.55 2.66 -6.18
N PHE A 190 -12.25 3.46 -5.40
CA PHE A 190 -11.86 3.90 -4.07
C PHE A 190 -12.82 3.34 -3.03
N GLY A 191 -12.27 3.04 -1.86
CA GLY A 191 -13.02 2.59 -0.70
C GLY A 191 -13.41 1.12 -0.76
N CYS A 192 -13.90 0.67 0.38
CA CYS A 192 -14.34 -0.69 0.59
C CYS A 192 -15.66 -0.65 1.38
N PRO A 193 -16.71 -1.36 0.94
CA PRO A 193 -18.02 -1.30 1.59
C PRO A 193 -18.06 -2.13 2.89
N TYR A 194 -16.97 -2.80 3.22
CA TYR A 194 -16.88 -3.63 4.41
C TYR A 194 -16.40 -2.85 5.63
N ASN A 195 -16.74 -3.36 6.81
CA ASN A 195 -16.48 -2.72 8.10
C ASN A 195 -15.55 -3.57 8.96
N CYS A 196 -14.33 -3.84 8.46
CA CYS A 196 -13.33 -4.55 9.24
C CYS A 196 -12.72 -3.58 10.26
N SER A 197 -12.76 -3.93 11.57
CA SER A 197 -12.40 -3.02 12.67
C SER A 197 -10.94 -2.58 12.70
N PHE A 198 -10.04 -3.34 12.06
CA PHE A 198 -8.60 -3.04 11.98
C PHE A 198 -8.19 -2.22 10.77
N CYS A 199 -9.12 -1.97 9.81
CA CYS A 199 -8.76 -1.47 8.49
C CYS A 199 -8.92 0.05 8.38
N PHE A 200 -7.85 0.74 8.00
CA PHE A 200 -7.86 2.19 7.78
C PHE A 200 -8.51 2.62 6.47
N CYS A 201 -8.68 1.71 5.48
CA CYS A 201 -9.28 2.07 4.19
C CYS A 201 -10.69 2.64 4.32
N ARG A 202 -11.43 2.19 5.35
CA ARG A 202 -12.75 2.73 5.66
C ARG A 202 -12.68 4.20 6.08
N GLU A 203 -11.67 4.55 6.87
CA GLU A 203 -11.52 5.91 7.41
C GLU A 203 -11.19 6.92 6.29
N ILE A 204 -10.46 6.48 5.26
CA ILE A 204 -10.12 7.32 4.11
C ILE A 204 -11.38 7.73 3.34
N THR A 205 -12.33 6.81 3.14
CA THR A 205 -13.52 7.04 2.32
C THR A 205 -14.83 7.14 3.13
N GLU A 206 -14.74 7.16 4.48
CA GLU A 206 -15.91 7.16 5.39
C GLU A 206 -16.86 5.99 5.10
N GLY A 207 -16.30 4.84 4.74
CA GLY A 207 -17.06 3.63 4.42
C GLY A 207 -17.77 3.66 3.07
N ARG A 208 -17.53 4.68 2.23
CA ARG A 208 -18.12 4.80 0.89
C ARG A 208 -17.29 4.04 -0.13
N TYR A 209 -17.94 3.61 -1.20
CA TYR A 209 -17.32 2.96 -2.37
C TYR A 209 -17.59 3.76 -3.62
N PHE A 210 -16.55 4.09 -4.36
CA PHE A 210 -16.63 4.84 -5.62
C PHE A 210 -15.88 4.10 -6.70
N ALA A 211 -16.50 3.89 -7.85
CA ALA A 211 -15.89 3.21 -8.97
C ALA A 211 -15.78 4.13 -10.19
N ARG A 212 -14.67 4.02 -10.89
CA ARG A 212 -14.49 4.63 -12.21
C ARG A 212 -15.40 3.97 -13.23
N ASP A 213 -15.75 4.72 -14.27
CA ASP A 213 -16.32 4.14 -15.46
C ASP A 213 -15.38 3.08 -16.04
N MET A 214 -15.93 1.95 -16.50
CA MET A 214 -15.09 0.84 -16.93
C MET A 214 -14.42 1.12 -18.29
N GLU A 215 -15.06 1.86 -19.17
CA GLU A 215 -14.49 2.30 -20.44
C GLU A 215 -13.29 3.21 -20.22
N ASP A 216 -13.34 4.09 -19.20
CA ASP A 216 -12.22 4.93 -18.81
C ASP A 216 -11.05 4.08 -18.27
N VAL A 217 -11.32 3.06 -17.45
CA VAL A 217 -10.32 2.10 -16.97
C VAL A 217 -9.64 1.37 -18.12
N ILE A 218 -10.43 0.91 -19.10
CA ILE A 218 -9.91 0.21 -20.29
C ILE A 218 -9.03 1.14 -21.15
N ASN A 219 -9.44 2.39 -21.32
CA ASN A 219 -8.64 3.37 -22.06
C ASN A 219 -7.30 3.64 -21.38
N GLU A 220 -7.27 3.71 -20.05
CA GLU A 220 -6.00 3.81 -19.32
C GLU A 220 -5.14 2.54 -19.50
N LEU A 221 -5.71 1.34 -19.36
CA LEU A 221 -5.00 0.07 -19.53
C LEU A 221 -4.34 -0.05 -20.91
N LYS A 222 -4.98 0.44 -21.97
CA LYS A 222 -4.40 0.49 -23.32
C LYS A 222 -3.15 1.37 -23.41
N SER A 223 -3.07 2.42 -22.60
CA SER A 223 -1.94 3.35 -22.59
C SER A 223 -0.74 2.86 -21.78
N ILE A 224 -0.91 1.86 -20.91
CA ILE A 224 0.15 1.32 -20.05
C ILE A 224 0.98 0.30 -20.88
N PRO A 225 2.30 0.49 -21.05
CA PRO A 225 3.12 -0.45 -21.81
C PRO A 225 3.41 -1.76 -21.07
N GLU A 226 3.47 -1.76 -19.72
CA GLU A 226 3.78 -2.96 -18.93
C GLU A 226 2.71 -4.04 -19.10
N GLU A 227 3.15 -5.30 -19.17
CA GLU A 227 2.25 -6.45 -19.18
C GLU A 227 1.68 -6.76 -17.78
N GLU A 228 2.50 -6.58 -16.75
CA GLU A 228 2.11 -6.85 -15.37
C GLU A 228 1.43 -5.63 -14.77
N ILE A 229 0.18 -5.79 -14.36
CA ILE A 229 -0.67 -4.71 -13.82
C ILE A 229 -1.14 -5.09 -12.42
N TYR A 230 -0.88 -4.22 -11.47
CA TYR A 230 -1.46 -4.32 -10.15
C TYR A 230 -2.62 -3.34 -10.00
N ILE A 231 -3.85 -3.87 -9.91
CA ILE A 231 -5.04 -3.09 -9.62
C ILE A 231 -5.06 -2.84 -8.11
N VAL A 232 -4.80 -1.59 -7.71
CA VAL A 232 -4.60 -1.19 -6.31
C VAL A 232 -5.89 -0.73 -5.62
N ASP A 233 -7.02 -1.29 -6.05
CA ASP A 233 -8.31 -1.08 -5.37
C ASP A 233 -8.28 -1.72 -3.98
N ASP A 234 -9.01 -1.14 -3.03
CA ASP A 234 -9.14 -1.70 -1.68
C ASP A 234 -9.87 -3.06 -1.67
N ASP A 235 -10.74 -3.28 -2.65
CA ASP A 235 -11.35 -4.58 -2.99
C ASP A 235 -11.83 -4.56 -4.45
N PHE A 236 -11.07 -5.16 -5.36
CA PHE A 236 -11.44 -5.25 -6.77
C PHE A 236 -12.53 -6.31 -7.01
N LEU A 237 -12.48 -7.41 -6.24
CA LEU A 237 -13.39 -8.54 -6.37
C LEU A 237 -14.67 -8.32 -5.54
N PHE A 238 -15.42 -7.26 -5.85
CA PHE A 238 -16.59 -6.88 -5.08
C PHE A 238 -17.93 -7.07 -5.84
N SER A 239 -18.03 -6.60 -7.10
CA SER A 239 -19.27 -6.62 -7.87
C SER A 239 -19.18 -7.53 -9.08
N ARG A 240 -20.03 -8.56 -9.14
CA ARG A 240 -20.11 -9.46 -10.31
C ARG A 240 -20.40 -8.73 -11.61
N GLU A 241 -21.31 -7.75 -11.57
CA GLU A 241 -21.68 -6.95 -12.75
C GLU A 241 -20.50 -6.18 -13.30
N ARG A 242 -19.78 -5.48 -12.40
CA ARG A 242 -18.56 -4.72 -12.74
C ARG A 242 -17.47 -5.63 -13.31
N LEU A 243 -17.28 -6.81 -12.71
CA LEU A 243 -16.28 -7.77 -13.18
C LEU A 243 -16.65 -8.37 -14.55
N ARG A 244 -17.92 -8.63 -14.82
CA ARG A 244 -18.36 -9.05 -16.15
C ARG A 244 -18.05 -7.98 -17.20
N LYS A 245 -18.43 -6.73 -16.94
CA LYS A 245 -18.12 -5.60 -17.82
C LYS A 245 -16.61 -5.49 -18.08
N PHE A 246 -15.78 -5.67 -17.04
CA PHE A 246 -14.32 -5.71 -17.20
C PHE A 246 -13.86 -6.86 -18.11
N ILE A 247 -14.36 -8.08 -17.90
CA ILE A 247 -14.03 -9.26 -18.70
C ILE A 247 -14.41 -9.06 -20.16
N ASP A 248 -15.62 -8.58 -20.40
CA ASP A 248 -16.17 -8.35 -21.75
C ASP A 248 -15.29 -7.33 -22.50
N LEU A 249 -15.02 -6.18 -21.90
CA LEU A 249 -14.21 -5.13 -22.51
C LEU A 249 -12.74 -5.54 -22.71
N ILE A 250 -12.10 -6.25 -21.77
CA ILE A 250 -10.75 -6.80 -21.96
C ILE A 250 -10.71 -7.75 -23.15
N SER A 251 -11.74 -8.57 -23.31
CA SER A 251 -11.85 -9.54 -24.41
C SER A 251 -12.11 -8.86 -25.75
N GLU A 252 -13.07 -7.94 -25.82
CA GLU A 252 -13.44 -7.17 -27.03
C GLU A 252 -12.27 -6.35 -27.56
N GLU A 253 -11.54 -5.69 -26.66
CA GLU A 253 -10.39 -4.86 -26.98
C GLU A 253 -9.07 -5.65 -27.13
N ASN A 254 -9.14 -6.98 -26.97
CA ASN A 254 -7.98 -7.90 -27.06
C ASN A 254 -6.78 -7.46 -26.22
N ILE A 255 -7.03 -6.96 -25.00
CA ILE A 255 -5.98 -6.47 -24.10
C ILE A 255 -5.22 -7.66 -23.52
N LYS A 256 -3.89 -7.67 -23.69
CA LYS A 256 -3.00 -8.73 -23.21
C LYS A 256 -2.22 -8.25 -21.99
N LYS A 257 -2.83 -8.37 -20.81
CA LYS A 257 -2.23 -7.97 -19.52
C LYS A 257 -2.33 -9.11 -18.52
N LYS A 258 -1.49 -9.05 -17.50
CA LYS A 258 -1.48 -9.98 -16.36
C LYS A 258 -1.84 -9.19 -15.11
N PHE A 259 -2.91 -9.58 -14.44
CA PHE A 259 -3.47 -8.81 -13.34
C PHE A 259 -3.13 -9.41 -11.98
N LEU A 260 -2.70 -8.57 -11.07
CA LEU A 260 -2.66 -8.79 -9.62
C LEU A 260 -3.73 -7.89 -9.00
N VAL A 261 -4.56 -8.41 -8.10
CA VAL A 261 -5.66 -7.66 -7.48
C VAL A 261 -5.79 -7.96 -5.99
N TYR A 262 -6.48 -7.09 -5.25
CA TYR A 262 -7.03 -7.43 -3.94
C TYR A 262 -8.41 -8.06 -4.08
N GLY A 263 -8.72 -9.02 -3.18
CA GLY A 263 -10.04 -9.62 -3.10
C GLY A 263 -10.30 -10.30 -1.77
N ARG A 264 -11.59 -10.48 -1.47
CA ARG A 264 -12.05 -11.15 -0.26
C ARG A 264 -12.27 -12.65 -0.48
N ALA A 265 -12.01 -13.42 0.57
CA ALA A 265 -12.15 -14.86 0.52
C ALA A 265 -13.60 -15.34 0.31
N ASP A 266 -14.59 -14.64 0.91
CA ASP A 266 -16.01 -14.90 0.75
C ASP A 266 -16.47 -14.72 -0.70
N PHE A 267 -16.13 -13.59 -1.35
CA PHE A 267 -16.46 -13.37 -2.74
C PHE A 267 -15.89 -14.46 -3.66
N ILE A 268 -14.61 -14.80 -3.49
CA ILE A 268 -13.95 -15.86 -4.29
C ILE A 268 -14.62 -17.23 -4.07
N ALA A 269 -14.95 -17.55 -2.82
CA ALA A 269 -15.59 -18.81 -2.47
C ALA A 269 -16.99 -18.95 -3.06
N GLU A 270 -17.73 -17.86 -3.20
CA GLU A 270 -19.10 -17.83 -3.73
C GLU A 270 -19.14 -17.70 -5.26
N ASN A 271 -18.10 -17.18 -5.89
CA ASN A 271 -18.10 -16.77 -7.30
C ASN A 271 -16.99 -17.42 -8.14
N ALA A 272 -16.75 -18.72 -7.95
CA ALA A 272 -15.68 -19.45 -8.63
C ALA A 272 -15.76 -19.36 -10.17
N ASP A 273 -16.97 -19.24 -10.73
CA ASP A 273 -17.22 -19.09 -12.16
C ASP A 273 -16.66 -17.77 -12.71
N ILE A 274 -16.90 -16.65 -12.01
CA ILE A 274 -16.38 -15.34 -12.44
C ILE A 274 -14.87 -15.26 -12.25
N ILE A 275 -14.32 -15.90 -11.21
CA ILE A 275 -12.86 -15.98 -11.01
C ILE A 275 -12.19 -16.78 -12.13
N ALA A 276 -12.82 -17.84 -12.62
CA ALA A 276 -12.33 -18.61 -13.77
C ALA A 276 -12.33 -17.77 -15.06
N GLN A 277 -13.37 -16.95 -15.27
CA GLN A 277 -13.43 -16.03 -16.41
C GLN A 277 -12.36 -14.93 -16.30
N LEU A 278 -12.15 -14.36 -15.12
CA LEU A 278 -11.04 -13.41 -14.89
C LEU A 278 -9.68 -14.04 -15.16
N LYS A 279 -9.47 -15.31 -14.78
CA LYS A 279 -8.25 -16.04 -15.12
C LYS A 279 -8.03 -16.13 -16.63
N ALA A 280 -9.08 -16.37 -17.40
CA ALA A 280 -9.01 -16.46 -18.86
C ALA A 280 -8.60 -15.12 -19.51
N VAL A 281 -8.94 -13.98 -18.89
CA VAL A 281 -8.57 -12.65 -19.39
C VAL A 281 -7.33 -12.05 -18.69
N GLY A 282 -6.59 -12.84 -17.89
CA GLY A 282 -5.27 -12.46 -17.42
C GLY A 282 -5.09 -12.35 -15.90
N LEU A 283 -6.07 -12.69 -15.06
CA LEU A 283 -5.87 -12.71 -13.61
C LEU A 283 -4.80 -13.75 -13.23
N GLN A 284 -3.66 -13.30 -12.69
CA GLN A 284 -2.54 -14.18 -12.33
C GLN A 284 -2.41 -14.37 -10.82
N ALA A 285 -2.74 -13.35 -10.03
CA ALA A 285 -2.55 -13.38 -8.60
C ALA A 285 -3.62 -12.58 -7.86
N VAL A 286 -3.94 -13.02 -6.64
CA VAL A 286 -4.86 -12.31 -5.75
C VAL A 286 -4.24 -12.19 -4.36
N ILE A 287 -4.24 -10.98 -3.82
CA ILE A 287 -3.94 -10.72 -2.41
C ILE A 287 -5.24 -10.91 -1.64
N VAL A 288 -5.27 -11.87 -0.72
CA VAL A 288 -6.49 -12.19 0.03
C VAL A 288 -6.26 -12.03 1.52
N GLY A 289 -7.07 -11.20 2.14
CA GLY A 289 -7.16 -11.09 3.59
C GLY A 289 -7.81 -12.32 4.21
N ILE A 290 -7.00 -13.32 4.55
CA ILE A 290 -7.41 -14.52 5.30
C ILE A 290 -7.62 -14.18 6.78
N GLU A 291 -6.82 -13.28 7.29
CA GLU A 291 -6.71 -12.68 8.62
C GLU A 291 -6.46 -13.68 9.75
N SER A 292 -7.29 -14.71 9.93
CA SER A 292 -7.07 -15.72 10.96
C SER A 292 -7.64 -17.08 10.59
N VAL A 293 -7.14 -18.14 11.26
CA VAL A 293 -7.69 -19.50 11.25
C VAL A 293 -8.65 -19.74 12.41
N ARG A 294 -8.71 -18.81 13.36
CA ARG A 294 -9.58 -18.88 14.54
C ARG A 294 -10.86 -18.08 14.30
N THR A 295 -12.01 -18.73 14.48
CA THR A 295 -13.33 -18.08 14.29
C THR A 295 -13.54 -16.88 15.22
N LEU A 296 -12.98 -16.92 16.43
CA LEU A 296 -13.10 -15.80 17.39
C LEU A 296 -12.40 -14.55 16.87
N ASP A 297 -11.19 -14.67 16.31
CA ASP A 297 -10.46 -13.55 15.74
C ASP A 297 -11.22 -12.93 14.56
N LEU A 298 -11.73 -13.78 13.65
CA LEU A 298 -12.50 -13.31 12.49
C LEU A 298 -13.76 -12.53 12.89
N LYS A 299 -14.41 -12.93 13.99
CA LYS A 299 -15.53 -12.19 14.59
C LYS A 299 -15.08 -10.87 15.20
N LEU A 300 -13.97 -10.87 15.97
CA LEU A 300 -13.39 -9.66 16.56
C LEU A 300 -13.01 -8.63 15.51
N TYR A 301 -12.46 -9.08 14.38
CA TYR A 301 -12.08 -8.23 13.26
C TYR A 301 -13.27 -7.81 12.37
N ASN A 302 -14.48 -8.25 12.68
CA ASN A 302 -15.69 -8.04 11.85
C ASN A 302 -15.46 -8.45 10.37
N LYS A 303 -14.67 -9.52 10.15
CA LYS A 303 -14.27 -9.95 8.80
C LYS A 303 -15.41 -10.61 8.02
N ARG A 304 -16.46 -11.09 8.69
CA ARG A 304 -17.64 -11.76 8.11
C ARG A 304 -17.29 -12.96 7.22
N THR A 305 -16.28 -13.73 7.62
CA THR A 305 -15.85 -14.96 6.95
C THR A 305 -15.61 -16.05 7.98
N THR A 306 -15.37 -17.27 7.53
CA THR A 306 -15.05 -18.43 8.38
C THR A 306 -13.81 -19.15 7.85
N ARG A 307 -13.26 -20.06 8.66
CA ARG A 307 -12.14 -20.90 8.26
C ARG A 307 -12.48 -21.73 7.00
N GLU A 308 -13.69 -22.27 6.93
CA GLU A 308 -14.16 -23.11 5.81
C GLU A 308 -14.25 -22.29 4.51
N ILE A 309 -14.74 -21.05 4.60
CA ILE A 309 -14.78 -20.10 3.47
C ILE A 309 -13.35 -19.79 3.00
N ASN A 310 -12.44 -19.52 3.93
CA ASN A 310 -11.03 -19.28 3.62
C ASN A 310 -10.40 -20.51 2.92
N GLU A 311 -10.66 -21.72 3.42
CA GLU A 311 -10.18 -22.96 2.79
C GLU A 311 -10.77 -23.19 1.39
N LYS A 312 -12.04 -22.88 1.20
CA LYS A 312 -12.71 -22.98 -0.11
C LYS A 312 -12.10 -21.99 -1.11
N CYS A 313 -11.86 -20.74 -0.69
CA CYS A 313 -11.17 -19.72 -1.48
C CYS A 313 -9.79 -20.22 -1.94
N ILE A 314 -8.95 -20.70 -1.00
CA ILE A 314 -7.61 -21.21 -1.29
C ILE A 314 -7.66 -22.37 -2.30
N LYS A 315 -8.62 -23.30 -2.15
CA LYS A 315 -8.79 -24.43 -3.07
C LYS A 315 -9.19 -23.99 -4.48
N ILE A 316 -10.10 -22.99 -4.60
CA ILE A 316 -10.52 -22.42 -5.88
C ILE A 316 -9.34 -21.76 -6.59
N LEU A 317 -8.62 -20.85 -5.94
CA LEU A 317 -7.47 -20.17 -6.54
C LEU A 317 -6.40 -21.18 -7.00
N LYS A 318 -6.12 -22.19 -6.18
CA LYS A 318 -5.20 -23.28 -6.52
C LYS A 318 -5.66 -24.07 -7.74
N ALA A 319 -6.94 -24.44 -7.82
CA ALA A 319 -7.49 -25.22 -8.94
C ALA A 319 -7.42 -24.43 -10.26
N LEU A 320 -7.53 -23.10 -10.20
CA LEU A 320 -7.43 -22.21 -11.34
C LEU A 320 -5.99 -21.76 -11.66
N ASP A 321 -4.98 -22.25 -10.95
CA ASP A 321 -3.58 -21.81 -11.05
C ASP A 321 -3.43 -20.30 -10.93
N ILE A 322 -4.15 -19.70 -9.97
CA ILE A 322 -4.02 -18.29 -9.57
C ILE A 322 -3.17 -18.24 -8.30
N GLU A 323 -2.12 -17.40 -8.30
CA GLU A 323 -1.27 -17.23 -7.13
C GLU A 323 -2.04 -16.55 -6.00
N LEU A 324 -1.97 -17.13 -4.81
CA LEU A 324 -2.51 -16.54 -3.60
C LEU A 324 -1.39 -15.86 -2.80
N TYR A 325 -1.55 -14.58 -2.53
CA TYR A 325 -0.79 -13.83 -1.51
C TYR A 325 -1.68 -13.70 -0.27
N ALA A 326 -1.55 -14.64 0.68
CA ALA A 326 -2.38 -14.68 1.87
C ALA A 326 -1.85 -13.70 2.93
N THR A 327 -2.71 -12.79 3.42
CA THR A 327 -2.40 -11.92 4.56
C THR A 327 -3.10 -12.43 5.81
N LEU A 328 -2.37 -12.48 6.93
CA LEU A 328 -2.86 -12.95 8.22
C LEU A 328 -2.39 -12.05 9.35
N ILE A 329 -3.28 -11.80 10.28
CA ILE A 329 -3.01 -11.08 11.52
C ILE A 329 -2.68 -12.11 12.60
N ILE A 330 -1.56 -11.94 13.27
CA ILE A 330 -1.12 -12.80 14.36
C ILE A 330 -1.50 -12.14 15.68
N PRO A 331 -2.49 -12.69 16.41
CA PRO A 331 -2.96 -12.12 17.67
C PRO A 331 -1.91 -12.21 18.80
N LEU A 332 -2.11 -11.41 19.83
CA LEU A 332 -1.20 -11.33 20.99
C LEU A 332 -1.22 -12.58 21.86
N ASP A 333 -2.35 -13.28 21.89
CA ASP A 333 -2.58 -14.49 22.68
C ASP A 333 -2.11 -15.77 21.98
N PHE A 334 -1.36 -15.65 20.87
CA PHE A 334 -0.77 -16.83 20.21
C PHE A 334 0.24 -17.50 21.13
N THR A 335 0.05 -18.79 21.36
CA THR A 335 1.02 -19.69 21.96
C THR A 335 1.93 -20.30 20.88
N VAL A 336 2.98 -21.00 21.30
CA VAL A 336 3.82 -21.78 20.36
C VAL A 336 3.00 -22.85 19.61
N ASN A 337 1.94 -23.36 20.25
CA ASN A 337 1.06 -24.36 19.62
C ASN A 337 0.21 -23.72 18.52
N ASP A 338 -0.33 -22.53 18.75
CA ASP A 338 -1.10 -21.80 17.73
C ASP A 338 -0.25 -21.51 16.47
N PHE A 339 1.02 -21.12 16.64
CA PHE A 339 1.95 -20.99 15.52
C PHE A 339 2.20 -22.32 14.77
N ARG A 340 2.23 -23.45 15.49
CA ARG A 340 2.37 -24.78 14.86
C ARG A 340 1.12 -25.14 14.07
N GLU A 341 -0.05 -24.91 14.64
CA GLU A 341 -1.34 -25.18 14.00
C GLU A 341 -1.53 -24.33 12.75
N LEU A 342 -1.30 -23.03 12.84
CA LEU A 342 -1.31 -22.12 11.70
C LEU A 342 -0.36 -22.59 10.60
N THR A 343 0.87 -22.91 10.96
CA THR A 343 1.88 -23.38 10.00
C THR A 343 1.45 -24.70 9.34
N ALA A 344 0.90 -25.65 10.11
CA ALA A 344 0.41 -26.92 9.60
C ALA A 344 -0.77 -26.72 8.64
N TRP A 345 -1.71 -25.86 8.99
CA TRP A 345 -2.87 -25.52 8.16
C TRP A 345 -2.46 -24.91 6.81
N LEU A 346 -1.58 -23.90 6.82
CA LEU A 346 -1.06 -23.28 5.59
C LEU A 346 -0.32 -24.29 4.69
N ARG A 347 0.46 -25.18 5.31
CA ARG A 347 1.19 -26.23 4.60
C ARG A 347 0.27 -27.30 3.99
N ASN A 348 -0.78 -27.70 4.69
CA ASN A 348 -1.76 -28.69 4.21
C ASN A 348 -2.53 -28.13 2.99
N LEU A 349 -2.87 -26.85 3.02
CA LEU A 349 -3.51 -26.16 1.89
C LEU A 349 -2.52 -25.82 0.76
N ASN A 350 -1.23 -26.07 0.98
CA ASN A 350 -0.16 -25.78 0.03
C ASN A 350 -0.02 -24.28 -0.32
N VAL A 351 -0.31 -23.40 0.63
CA VAL A 351 -0.08 -21.95 0.47
C VAL A 351 1.41 -21.70 0.28
N ARG A 352 1.77 -20.84 -0.69
CA ARG A 352 3.16 -20.52 -1.05
C ARG A 352 3.61 -19.17 -0.52
N PHE A 353 2.75 -18.17 -0.59
CA PHE A 353 3.06 -16.81 -0.17
C PHE A 353 2.17 -16.41 1.00
N VAL A 354 2.79 -15.95 2.05
CA VAL A 354 2.10 -15.45 3.24
C VAL A 354 2.72 -14.14 3.71
N ASN A 355 1.89 -13.25 4.21
CA ASN A 355 2.28 -12.11 5.00
C ASN A 355 1.67 -12.29 6.40
N LEU A 356 2.51 -12.54 7.41
CA LEU A 356 2.12 -12.75 8.80
C LEU A 356 2.39 -11.46 9.57
N GLN A 357 1.36 -10.72 9.90
CA GLN A 357 1.48 -9.42 10.55
C GLN A 357 1.11 -9.54 12.03
N PRO A 358 1.97 -9.15 12.97
CA PRO A 358 1.55 -8.94 14.35
C PRO A 358 0.36 -8.00 14.41
N LEU A 359 -0.62 -8.26 15.28
CA LEU A 359 -1.75 -7.35 15.46
C LEU A 359 -1.24 -5.94 15.76
N THR A 360 -1.52 -5.02 14.86
CA THR A 360 -1.11 -3.62 14.94
C THR A 360 -2.34 -2.74 14.85
N PRO A 361 -2.86 -2.23 15.96
CA PRO A 361 -3.96 -1.29 15.96
C PRO A 361 -3.45 0.07 15.49
N LEU A 362 -3.61 0.37 14.21
CA LEU A 362 -3.14 1.63 13.64
C LEU A 362 -3.92 2.82 14.20
N PRO A 363 -3.25 3.94 14.54
CA PRO A 363 -3.93 5.17 14.92
C PRO A 363 -4.98 5.59 13.90
N GLY A 364 -6.18 5.95 14.37
CA GLY A 364 -7.32 6.31 13.53
C GLY A 364 -8.24 5.15 13.15
N THR A 365 -7.90 3.90 13.45
CA THR A 365 -8.79 2.75 13.23
C THR A 365 -9.68 2.48 14.45
N GLU A 366 -10.83 1.83 14.22
CA GLU A 366 -11.82 1.50 15.27
C GLU A 366 -11.20 0.72 16.45
N ILE A 367 -10.25 -0.19 16.16
CA ILE A 367 -9.65 -0.99 17.24
C ILE A 367 -8.58 -0.25 18.06
N PHE A 368 -8.07 0.89 17.59
CA PHE A 368 -6.93 1.58 18.21
C PHE A 368 -7.15 1.84 19.69
N ASP A 369 -8.27 2.49 20.05
CA ASP A 369 -8.56 2.89 21.42
C ASP A 369 -8.67 1.70 22.39
N SER A 370 -9.11 0.54 21.89
CA SER A 370 -9.21 -0.70 22.66
C SER A 370 -7.84 -1.26 23.09
N TYR A 371 -6.76 -0.84 22.42
CA TYR A 371 -5.41 -1.36 22.67
C TYR A 371 -4.42 -0.32 23.19
N VAL A 372 -4.79 0.95 23.33
CA VAL A 372 -3.89 2.03 23.78
C VAL A 372 -3.15 1.69 25.08
N SER A 373 -3.86 1.13 26.08
CA SER A 373 -3.26 0.75 27.37
C SER A 373 -2.29 -0.43 27.30
N ARG A 374 -2.24 -1.15 26.16
CA ARG A 374 -1.41 -2.32 25.93
C ARG A 374 -0.23 -2.05 25.00
N LEU A 375 -0.09 -0.82 24.52
CA LEU A 375 1.00 -0.43 23.65
C LEU A 375 2.36 -0.51 24.35
N LEU A 376 3.34 -1.03 23.65
CA LEU A 376 4.75 -1.07 24.06
C LEU A 376 5.56 0.12 23.50
N VAL A 377 4.98 0.82 22.56
CA VAL A 377 5.58 1.94 21.83
C VAL A 377 4.74 3.19 22.06
N LYS A 378 5.35 4.35 21.92
CA LYS A 378 4.61 5.61 21.89
C LYS A 378 3.90 5.76 20.55
N ARG A 379 2.82 6.53 20.53
CA ARG A 379 2.12 6.86 19.29
C ARG A 379 3.03 7.55 18.29
N GLU A 380 3.95 8.37 18.78
CA GLU A 380 4.90 9.18 18.02
C GLU A 380 6.13 8.40 17.54
N ASP A 381 6.28 7.13 17.91
CA ASP A 381 7.33 6.24 17.37
C ASP A 381 6.89 5.75 15.98
N TYR A 382 6.71 6.71 15.06
CA TYR A 382 6.06 6.50 13.75
C TYR A 382 6.67 5.37 12.93
N GLU A 383 7.99 5.19 12.98
CA GLU A 383 8.75 4.22 12.17
C GLU A 383 8.43 2.75 12.47
N VAL A 384 7.80 2.47 13.62
CA VAL A 384 7.47 1.09 14.04
C VAL A 384 6.02 0.69 13.78
N TRP A 385 5.20 1.59 13.23
CA TRP A 385 3.81 1.31 12.86
C TRP A 385 3.68 0.65 11.48
N ASP A 386 4.59 -0.26 11.15
CA ASP A 386 4.74 -0.91 9.84
C ASP A 386 4.04 -2.27 9.71
N MET A 387 3.20 -2.63 10.69
CA MET A 387 2.50 -3.92 10.75
C MET A 387 3.45 -5.15 10.80
N ALA A 388 4.73 -4.93 11.03
CA ALA A 388 5.73 -5.98 11.18
C ALA A 388 6.39 -5.93 12.56
N HIS A 389 6.42 -4.74 13.19
CA HIS A 389 6.83 -4.60 14.58
C HIS A 389 5.76 -5.12 15.53
N VAL A 390 6.22 -5.73 16.63
CA VAL A 390 5.37 -6.12 17.76
C VAL A 390 5.16 -4.88 18.63
N VAL A 391 4.11 -4.11 18.33
CA VAL A 391 3.76 -2.87 19.05
C VAL A 391 2.93 -3.11 20.31
N LEU A 392 2.43 -4.32 20.51
CA LEU A 392 1.63 -4.75 21.64
C LEU A 392 2.31 -5.89 22.38
N LYS A 393 2.16 -5.97 23.71
CA LYS A 393 2.77 -7.01 24.53
C LYS A 393 2.12 -8.37 24.28
N PRO A 394 2.87 -9.40 23.79
CA PRO A 394 2.36 -10.75 23.70
C PRO A 394 2.00 -11.33 25.09
N GLU A 395 0.91 -12.10 25.17
CA GLU A 395 0.39 -12.60 26.45
C GLU A 395 1.15 -13.81 26.99
N PHE A 396 1.47 -14.76 26.13
CA PHE A 396 2.01 -16.07 26.53
C PHE A 396 3.46 -16.28 26.19
N MET A 397 4.15 -15.27 25.67
CA MET A 397 5.57 -15.38 25.35
C MET A 397 6.27 -14.01 25.36
N SER A 398 7.60 -14.03 25.42
CA SER A 398 8.38 -12.80 25.25
C SER A 398 8.36 -12.31 23.80
N ILE A 399 8.59 -11.01 23.56
CA ILE A 399 8.71 -10.41 22.23
C ILE A 399 9.75 -11.15 21.39
N ARG A 400 10.92 -11.47 21.97
CA ARG A 400 11.97 -12.27 21.29
C ARG A 400 11.45 -13.64 20.84
N ARG A 401 10.63 -14.29 21.66
CA ARG A 401 10.04 -15.58 21.31
C ARG A 401 9.00 -15.43 20.22
N PHE A 402 8.19 -14.39 20.28
CA PHE A 402 7.17 -14.11 19.27
C PHE A 402 7.80 -13.91 17.89
N TYR A 403 8.79 -13.01 17.76
CA TYR A 403 9.52 -12.84 16.50
C TYR A 403 10.18 -14.13 15.99
N ARG A 404 10.71 -14.95 16.91
CA ARG A 404 11.32 -16.23 16.55
C ARG A 404 10.29 -17.22 15.98
N GLU A 405 9.12 -17.31 16.61
CA GLU A 405 8.05 -18.20 16.09
C GLU A 405 7.46 -17.66 14.77
N LEU A 406 7.31 -16.34 14.65
CA LEU A 406 6.90 -15.68 13.40
C LEU A 406 7.86 -16.02 12.25
N LEU A 407 9.16 -15.82 12.46
CA LEU A 407 10.18 -16.11 11.46
C LEU A 407 10.25 -17.61 11.12
N ARG A 408 10.09 -18.49 12.13
CA ARG A 408 9.99 -19.93 11.92
C ARG A 408 8.76 -20.32 11.07
N ALA A 409 7.63 -19.66 11.30
CA ALA A 409 6.42 -19.89 10.51
C ALA A 409 6.65 -19.52 9.03
N TYR A 410 7.25 -18.35 8.76
CA TYR A 410 7.65 -17.95 7.41
C TYR A 410 8.51 -19.01 6.73
N TYR A 411 9.61 -19.44 7.36
CA TYR A 411 10.51 -20.44 6.77
C TYR A 411 9.81 -21.78 6.52
N LYS A 412 9.00 -22.25 7.45
CA LYS A 412 8.30 -23.53 7.31
C LYS A 412 7.24 -23.52 6.19
N VAL A 413 6.61 -22.39 5.91
CA VAL A 413 5.59 -22.26 4.86
C VAL A 413 6.25 -22.03 3.50
N ILE A 414 7.20 -21.08 3.40
CA ILE A 414 7.75 -20.61 2.12
C ILE A 414 8.88 -21.53 1.64
N MET A 415 9.84 -21.88 2.51
CA MET A 415 11.08 -22.57 2.14
C MET A 415 10.88 -24.10 2.01
N ARG A 416 9.92 -24.49 1.19
CA ARG A 416 9.66 -25.93 0.89
C ARG A 416 10.28 -26.27 -0.45
N PRO A 417 11.06 -27.37 -0.58
CA PRO A 417 11.73 -27.73 -1.83
C PRO A 417 10.79 -27.75 -3.04
N LYS A 418 9.57 -28.30 -2.89
CA LYS A 418 8.57 -28.31 -3.97
C LYS A 418 8.11 -26.90 -4.40
N HIS A 419 8.05 -25.93 -3.45
CA HIS A 419 7.68 -24.54 -3.75
C HIS A 419 8.81 -23.86 -4.51
N ILE A 420 10.05 -24.00 -4.03
CA ILE A 420 11.24 -23.43 -4.66
C ILE A 420 11.37 -23.93 -6.09
N PHE A 421 11.22 -25.25 -6.31
CA PHE A 421 11.26 -25.83 -7.65
C PHE A 421 10.16 -25.27 -8.56
N ALA A 422 8.91 -25.18 -8.05
CA ALA A 422 7.79 -24.61 -8.81
C ALA A 422 8.02 -23.13 -9.18
N LEU A 423 8.57 -22.34 -8.26
CA LEU A 423 8.88 -20.93 -8.49
C LEU A 423 10.02 -20.76 -9.51
N ILE A 424 11.07 -21.56 -9.42
CA ILE A 424 12.16 -21.56 -10.41
C ILE A 424 11.63 -21.92 -11.81
N LYS A 425 10.77 -22.92 -11.90
CA LYS A 425 10.13 -23.32 -13.16
C LYS A 425 9.25 -22.22 -13.74
N LYS A 426 8.51 -21.49 -12.90
CA LYS A 426 7.54 -20.46 -13.34
C LYS A 426 8.21 -19.12 -13.65
N TYR A 427 9.16 -18.66 -12.82
CA TYR A 427 9.72 -17.31 -12.87
C TYR A 427 11.21 -17.26 -13.23
N GLY A 428 11.85 -18.42 -13.39
CA GLY A 428 13.28 -18.51 -13.71
C GLY A 428 14.20 -18.30 -12.50
N ILE A 429 15.47 -18.59 -12.67
CA ILE A 429 16.48 -18.56 -11.60
C ILE A 429 16.77 -17.14 -11.14
N CYS A 430 16.94 -16.18 -12.06
CA CYS A 430 17.33 -14.80 -11.73
C CYS A 430 16.27 -14.10 -10.83
N ALA A 431 14.98 -14.23 -11.16
CA ALA A 431 13.91 -13.67 -10.35
C ALA A 431 13.87 -14.29 -8.94
N ASN A 432 14.11 -15.59 -8.84
CA ASN A 432 14.16 -16.28 -7.56
C ASN A 432 15.37 -15.85 -6.70
N ILE A 433 16.55 -15.62 -7.31
CA ILE A 433 17.72 -15.09 -6.58
C ILE A 433 17.43 -13.67 -6.07
N LYS A 434 16.85 -12.78 -6.91
CA LYS A 434 16.45 -11.42 -6.49
C LYS A 434 15.49 -11.48 -5.30
N MET A 435 14.47 -12.33 -5.39
CA MET A 435 13.47 -12.49 -4.31
C MET A 435 14.09 -13.07 -3.03
N LEU A 436 14.99 -14.05 -3.15
CA LEU A 436 15.70 -14.62 -2.00
C LEU A 436 16.58 -13.57 -1.31
N ALA A 437 17.30 -12.74 -2.07
CA ALA A 437 18.10 -11.65 -1.54
C ALA A 437 17.23 -10.64 -0.77
N GLY A 438 16.12 -10.19 -1.35
CA GLY A 438 15.16 -9.29 -0.68
C GLY A 438 14.59 -9.90 0.60
N SER A 439 14.13 -11.14 0.54
CA SER A 439 13.59 -11.86 1.71
C SER A 439 14.63 -12.07 2.81
N SER A 440 15.92 -12.22 2.43
CA SER A 440 17.02 -12.32 3.40
C SER A 440 17.24 -11.01 4.14
N LEU A 441 17.11 -9.86 3.46
CA LEU A 441 17.19 -8.54 4.11
C LEU A 441 16.06 -8.35 5.12
N VAL A 442 14.81 -8.68 4.75
CA VAL A 442 13.67 -8.66 5.70
C VAL A 442 13.93 -9.60 6.89
N SER A 443 14.41 -10.81 6.62
CA SER A 443 14.77 -11.77 7.69
C SER A 443 15.84 -11.22 8.65
N MET A 444 16.85 -10.50 8.13
CA MET A 444 17.85 -9.84 8.96
C MET A 444 17.25 -8.73 9.83
N GLN A 445 16.27 -7.98 9.33
CA GLN A 445 15.57 -6.98 10.15
C GLN A 445 14.85 -7.66 11.33
N TYR A 446 14.13 -8.76 11.10
CA TYR A 446 13.52 -9.56 12.19
C TYR A 446 14.56 -10.16 13.14
N MET A 447 15.69 -10.67 12.65
CA MET A 447 16.76 -11.20 13.49
C MET A 447 17.36 -10.14 14.42
N ARG A 448 17.50 -8.89 13.95
CA ARG A 448 17.93 -7.76 14.80
C ARG A 448 16.96 -7.54 15.96
N LYS A 449 15.64 -7.62 15.72
CA LYS A 449 14.61 -7.50 16.77
C LYS A 449 14.67 -8.68 17.76
N ILE A 450 14.94 -9.89 17.29
CA ILE A 450 15.15 -11.06 18.16
C ILE A 450 16.36 -10.83 19.09
N VAL A 451 17.46 -10.29 18.57
CA VAL A 451 18.67 -10.02 19.36
C VAL A 451 18.44 -8.88 20.35
N ARG A 452 17.90 -7.76 19.91
CA ARG A 452 17.66 -6.58 20.76
C ARG A 452 16.56 -6.81 21.79
N GLY A 453 15.53 -7.60 21.48
CA GLY A 453 14.42 -7.94 22.38
C GLY A 453 13.27 -6.98 22.34
N HIS A 454 13.25 -6.09 21.35
CA HIS A 454 12.19 -5.11 21.10
C HIS A 454 12.16 -4.73 19.62
#